data_72ba8219d58713ffd322a6a2ec264629
#
_entry.id   72ba8219d58713ffd322a6a2ec264629
#
_cell.length_a   1.000
_cell.length_b   1.000
_cell.length_c   1.000
_cell.angle_alpha   90.00
_cell.angle_beta   90.00
_cell.angle_gamma   90.00
#
_symmetry.space_group_name_H-M   'P 1'
#
loop_
_entity.id
_entity.type
_entity.pdbx_description
1 polymer ?
#
loop_
_entity_poly.entity_id
_entity_poly.type
_entity_poly.pdbx_seq_one_letter_code
_entity_poly.pdbx_strand_id
1 'polypeptide(L)'
;NDVSLEIYKGRIYGIIGRNGSGKTVLFKSICGFILLDSGEITVSDKVIGKDVDMPKNVGLIIETPGFLKDYSAYWNLKFLADLNKKITNDDIKNAIRRVGLNPEDKKAVGKYSLGMRQRLGIAQAIMENPDILVLDEPFNGLDKKGVTEMRSLLLQMKDEGKTIIMASHSSEDIDILCDEVYEMEAGKIVRE
;
A
#
# COMPACT_ATOMS: atom_id res chain seq x y z
N ASN A 1 -3.68 -14.78 -17.58
CA ASN A 1 -2.44 -14.21 -18.11
C ASN A 1 -1.29 -14.75 -17.29
N ASP A 2 -0.14 -14.96 -17.92
CA ASP A 2 1.01 -15.67 -17.37
C ASP A 2 1.95 -14.64 -16.70
N VAL A 3 1.94 -14.59 -15.36
CA VAL A 3 2.80 -13.71 -14.56
C VAL A 3 3.58 -14.58 -13.59
N SER A 4 4.91 -14.51 -13.65
CA SER A 4 5.81 -15.12 -12.67
C SER A 4 6.76 -14.05 -12.17
N LEU A 5 6.86 -13.89 -10.86
CA LEU A 5 7.80 -12.97 -10.22
C LEU A 5 8.15 -13.44 -8.81
N GLU A 6 9.34 -13.09 -8.35
CA GLU A 6 9.81 -13.38 -7.01
C GLU A 6 10.07 -12.08 -6.24
N ILE A 7 9.58 -12.03 -5.01
CA ILE A 7 9.70 -10.87 -4.13
C ILE A 7 10.47 -11.27 -2.88
N TYR A 8 11.62 -10.67 -2.66
CA TYR A 8 12.48 -10.90 -1.50
C TYR A 8 12.24 -9.86 -0.41
N LYS A 9 12.43 -10.26 0.85
CA LYS A 9 12.20 -9.39 2.02
C LYS A 9 13.14 -8.18 2.04
N GLY A 10 12.63 -7.05 2.55
CA GLY A 10 13.45 -5.86 2.81
C GLY A 10 13.80 -5.05 1.57
N ARG A 11 13.05 -5.19 0.48
CA ARG A 11 13.24 -4.46 -0.77
C ARG A 11 11.98 -3.73 -1.20
N ILE A 12 12.13 -2.76 -2.08
CA ILE A 12 11.05 -2.06 -2.76
C ILE A 12 11.01 -2.50 -4.22
N TYR A 13 9.86 -3.00 -4.66
CA TYR A 13 9.59 -3.46 -6.01
C TYR A 13 8.63 -2.51 -6.72
N GLY A 14 9.03 -2.03 -7.89
CA GLY A 14 8.20 -1.21 -8.76
C GLY A 14 7.48 -2.07 -9.81
N ILE A 15 6.17 -1.93 -9.90
CA ILE A 15 5.38 -2.52 -11.00
C ILE A 15 4.95 -1.38 -11.92
N ILE A 16 5.57 -1.29 -13.09
CA ILE A 16 5.26 -0.24 -14.08
C ILE A 16 4.43 -0.80 -15.24
N GLY A 17 3.84 0.08 -16.01
CA GLY A 17 3.05 -0.29 -17.19
C GLY A 17 1.88 0.67 -17.42
N ARG A 18 1.32 0.65 -18.61
CA ARG A 18 0.20 1.53 -19.00
C ARG A 18 -1.06 1.23 -18.18
N ASN A 19 -2.02 2.17 -18.20
CA ASN A 19 -3.36 1.92 -17.64
C ASN A 19 -3.98 0.70 -18.33
N GLY A 20 -4.58 -0.19 -17.52
CA GLY A 20 -5.14 -1.44 -18.04
C GLY A 20 -4.13 -2.56 -18.29
N SER A 21 -2.83 -2.39 -17.98
CA SER A 21 -1.83 -3.46 -18.14
C SER A 21 -2.00 -4.63 -17.17
N GLY A 22 -2.78 -4.47 -16.08
CA GLY A 22 -3.06 -5.53 -15.11
C GLY A 22 -2.47 -5.31 -13.72
N LYS A 23 -1.77 -4.20 -13.44
CA LYS A 23 -1.13 -3.91 -12.14
C LYS A 23 -2.09 -4.05 -10.95
N THR A 24 -3.22 -3.37 -11.01
CA THR A 24 -4.25 -3.43 -9.94
C THR A 24 -4.83 -4.84 -9.78
N VAL A 25 -4.98 -5.60 -10.89
CA VAL A 25 -5.42 -7.00 -10.84
C VAL A 25 -4.37 -7.86 -10.13
N LEU A 26 -3.08 -7.70 -10.47
CA LEU A 26 -1.98 -8.37 -9.78
C LEU A 26 -2.00 -8.08 -8.28
N PHE A 27 -2.12 -6.81 -7.89
CA PHE A 27 -2.17 -6.41 -6.47
C PHE A 27 -3.38 -7.00 -5.75
N LYS A 28 -4.55 -6.98 -6.38
CA LYS A 28 -5.75 -7.62 -5.84
C LYS A 28 -5.58 -9.13 -5.68
N SER A 29 -4.89 -9.79 -6.62
CA SER A 29 -4.61 -11.23 -6.54
C SER A 29 -3.62 -11.54 -5.41
N ILE A 30 -2.53 -10.76 -5.25
CA ILE A 30 -1.58 -10.90 -4.15
C ILE A 30 -2.29 -10.76 -2.79
N CYS A 31 -3.26 -9.85 -2.69
CA CYS A 31 -4.03 -9.62 -1.47
C CYS A 31 -5.20 -10.61 -1.27
N GLY A 32 -5.45 -11.53 -2.18
CA GLY A 32 -6.54 -12.52 -2.08
C GLY A 32 -7.93 -11.98 -2.45
N PHE A 33 -8.03 -10.78 -3.03
CA PHE A 33 -9.31 -10.21 -3.46
C PHE A 33 -9.81 -10.76 -4.79
N ILE A 34 -8.92 -11.38 -5.57
CA ILE A 34 -9.23 -12.04 -6.84
C ILE A 34 -8.60 -13.43 -6.81
N LEU A 35 -9.41 -14.46 -7.05
CA LEU A 35 -8.94 -15.82 -7.19
C LEU A 35 -8.27 -16.01 -8.56
N LEU A 36 -7.24 -16.84 -8.60
CA LEU A 36 -6.54 -17.19 -9.83
C LEU A 36 -7.32 -18.24 -10.62
N ASP A 37 -7.33 -18.14 -11.94
CA ASP A 37 -7.81 -19.21 -12.83
C ASP A 37 -6.82 -20.39 -12.84
N SER A 38 -5.51 -20.11 -12.70
CA SER A 38 -4.44 -21.12 -12.66
C SER A 38 -3.18 -20.52 -12.01
N GLY A 39 -2.22 -21.38 -11.64
CA GLY A 39 -1.02 -20.98 -10.91
C GLY A 39 -1.27 -20.83 -9.41
N GLU A 40 -0.30 -20.22 -8.72
CA GLU A 40 -0.40 -19.96 -7.27
C GLU A 40 0.33 -18.68 -6.89
N ILE A 41 -0.11 -18.07 -5.81
CA ILE A 41 0.60 -16.97 -5.14
C ILE A 41 0.93 -17.42 -3.73
N THR A 42 2.22 -17.40 -3.39
CA THR A 42 2.70 -17.73 -2.06
C THR A 42 3.18 -16.45 -1.35
N VAL A 43 2.67 -16.19 -0.16
CA VAL A 43 3.08 -15.07 0.69
C VAL A 43 3.47 -15.62 2.06
N SER A 44 4.72 -15.42 2.49
CA SER A 44 5.25 -15.93 3.76
C SER A 44 4.95 -17.42 3.98
N ASP A 45 5.29 -18.25 2.98
CA ASP A 45 5.13 -19.72 2.96
C ASP A 45 3.66 -20.19 3.03
N LYS A 46 2.70 -19.33 2.71
CA LYS A 46 1.27 -19.67 2.62
C LYS A 46 0.73 -19.39 1.24
N VAL A 47 0.03 -20.35 0.67
CA VAL A 47 -0.63 -20.22 -0.63
C VAL A 47 -1.96 -19.52 -0.46
N ILE A 48 -2.12 -18.39 -1.16
CA ILE A 48 -3.35 -17.59 -1.14
C ILE A 48 -4.46 -18.35 -1.88
N GLY A 49 -5.65 -18.40 -1.26
CA GLY A 49 -6.81 -19.12 -1.78
C GLY A 49 -6.80 -20.64 -1.49
N LYS A 50 -5.73 -21.15 -0.83
CA LYS A 50 -5.62 -22.56 -0.42
C LYS A 50 -5.32 -22.70 1.08
N ASP A 51 -4.23 -22.13 1.57
CA ASP A 51 -3.85 -22.18 2.99
C ASP A 51 -4.49 -21.05 3.79
N VAL A 52 -4.67 -19.90 3.14
CA VAL A 52 -5.30 -18.69 3.70
C VAL A 52 -6.05 -17.95 2.60
N ASP A 53 -7.15 -17.30 2.93
CA ASP A 53 -7.91 -16.49 1.98
C ASP A 53 -7.17 -15.18 1.65
N MET A 54 -6.48 -14.60 2.63
CA MET A 54 -5.73 -13.35 2.51
C MET A 54 -4.39 -13.46 3.24
N PRO A 55 -3.34 -12.80 2.74
CA PRO A 55 -2.06 -12.77 3.42
C PRO A 55 -2.19 -12.01 4.75
N LYS A 56 -1.48 -12.49 5.76
CA LYS A 56 -1.41 -11.82 7.08
C LYS A 56 -0.33 -10.74 7.06
N ASN A 57 -0.53 -9.74 7.92
CA ASN A 57 0.46 -8.70 8.17
C ASN A 57 0.84 -7.89 6.92
N VAL A 58 -0.16 -7.57 6.11
CA VAL A 58 -0.03 -6.76 4.89
C VAL A 58 -0.79 -5.46 5.06
N GLY A 59 -0.10 -4.34 4.80
CA GLY A 59 -0.71 -3.03 4.64
C GLY A 59 -0.96 -2.74 3.17
N LEU A 60 -2.10 -2.17 2.82
CA LEU A 60 -2.45 -2.00 1.42
C LEU A 60 -3.11 -0.65 1.12
N ILE A 61 -2.80 -0.14 -0.06
CA ILE A 61 -3.56 0.89 -0.77
C ILE A 61 -3.81 0.35 -2.16
N ILE A 62 -5.05 -0.03 -2.45
CA ILE A 62 -5.48 -0.46 -3.78
C ILE A 62 -6.68 0.42 -4.15
N GLU A 63 -6.54 1.18 -5.24
CA GLU A 63 -7.52 2.19 -5.64
C GLU A 63 -7.65 3.32 -4.58
N THR A 64 -8.79 4.01 -4.54
CA THR A 64 -9.01 5.11 -3.59
C THR A 64 -9.52 4.58 -2.27
N PRO A 65 -8.86 4.87 -1.13
CA PRO A 65 -9.35 4.45 0.17
C PRO A 65 -10.73 5.00 0.48
N GLY A 66 -11.66 4.10 0.86
CA GLY A 66 -13.03 4.45 1.24
C GLY A 66 -13.11 4.85 2.70
N PHE A 67 -13.07 6.16 3.00
CA PHE A 67 -13.23 6.67 4.35
C PHE A 67 -14.66 7.09 4.68
N LEU A 68 -15.05 6.96 5.93
CA LEU A 68 -16.28 7.52 6.48
C LEU A 68 -16.17 9.06 6.52
N LYS A 69 -16.92 9.72 5.64
CA LYS A 69 -16.74 11.15 5.35
C LYS A 69 -17.04 12.07 6.53
N ASP A 70 -17.91 11.65 7.45
CA ASP A 70 -18.36 12.46 8.59
C ASP A 70 -17.47 12.33 9.82
N TYR A 71 -16.49 11.42 9.78
CA TYR A 71 -15.57 11.16 10.89
C TYR A 71 -14.19 11.76 10.63
N SER A 72 -13.45 12.04 11.71
CA SER A 72 -12.06 12.49 11.62
C SER A 72 -11.12 11.38 11.17
N ALA A 73 -9.86 11.73 10.84
CA ALA A 73 -8.81 10.75 10.52
C ALA A 73 -8.64 9.71 11.63
N TYR A 74 -8.54 10.17 12.88
CA TYR A 74 -8.41 9.27 14.03
C TYR A 74 -9.54 8.26 14.12
N TRP A 75 -10.79 8.68 14.03
CA TRP A 75 -11.93 7.78 14.14
C TRP A 75 -12.05 6.80 12.97
N ASN A 76 -11.69 7.22 11.74
CA ASN A 76 -11.62 6.30 10.61
C ASN A 76 -10.64 5.14 10.87
N LEU A 77 -9.43 5.46 11.34
CA LEU A 77 -8.44 4.43 11.64
C LEU A 77 -8.80 3.62 12.90
N LYS A 78 -9.39 4.25 13.89
CA LYS A 78 -9.83 3.59 15.13
C LYS A 78 -10.87 2.51 14.88
N PHE A 79 -11.85 2.75 14.01
CA PHE A 79 -12.85 1.74 13.66
C PHE A 79 -12.21 0.48 13.05
N LEU A 80 -11.21 0.66 12.17
CA LEU A 80 -10.48 -0.47 11.59
C LEU A 80 -9.62 -1.20 12.63
N ALA A 81 -8.91 -0.45 13.46
CA ALA A 81 -8.08 -1.01 14.53
C ALA A 81 -8.91 -1.84 15.53
N ASP A 82 -10.14 -1.40 15.84
CA ASP A 82 -11.05 -2.11 16.75
C ASP A 82 -11.54 -3.45 16.20
N LEU A 83 -11.57 -3.64 14.89
CA LEU A 83 -11.89 -4.92 14.27
C LEU A 83 -10.78 -5.95 14.53
N ASN A 84 -9.53 -5.54 14.40
CA ASN A 84 -8.37 -6.44 14.53
C ASN A 84 -7.84 -6.52 15.96
N LYS A 85 -8.04 -5.51 16.78
CA LYS A 85 -7.58 -5.39 18.19
C LYS A 85 -6.07 -5.64 18.37
N LYS A 86 -5.26 -5.28 17.37
CA LYS A 86 -3.82 -5.54 17.37
C LYS A 86 -2.99 -4.37 17.88
N ILE A 87 -3.51 -3.16 17.80
CA ILE A 87 -2.79 -1.91 18.04
C ILE A 87 -3.52 -1.02 19.05
N THR A 88 -2.75 -0.15 19.68
CA THR A 88 -3.23 0.81 20.67
C THR A 88 -3.70 2.12 20.03
N ASN A 89 -4.35 2.98 20.82
CA ASN A 89 -4.71 4.33 20.37
C ASN A 89 -3.48 5.18 20.03
N ASP A 90 -2.35 4.95 20.70
CA ASP A 90 -1.11 5.67 20.45
C ASP A 90 -0.47 5.23 19.14
N ASP A 91 -0.56 3.96 18.77
CA ASP A 91 -0.09 3.46 17.47
C ASP A 91 -0.86 4.13 16.33
N ILE A 92 -2.19 4.26 16.45
CA ILE A 92 -3.04 4.97 15.49
C ILE A 92 -2.59 6.43 15.35
N LYS A 93 -2.42 7.13 16.49
CA LYS A 93 -1.97 8.54 16.48
C LYS A 93 -0.59 8.68 15.88
N ASN A 94 0.31 7.76 16.14
CA ASN A 94 1.65 7.75 15.58
C ASN A 94 1.63 7.54 14.06
N ALA A 95 0.81 6.62 13.55
CA ALA A 95 0.64 6.43 12.11
C ALA A 95 0.14 7.71 11.41
N ILE A 96 -0.83 8.42 12.01
CA ILE A 96 -1.34 9.70 11.50
C ILE A 96 -0.23 10.76 11.49
N ARG A 97 0.60 10.84 12.53
CA ARG A 97 1.75 11.79 12.59
C ARG A 97 2.82 11.46 11.55
N ARG A 98 3.14 10.17 11.36
CA ARG A 98 4.15 9.73 10.38
C ARG A 98 3.84 10.20 8.96
N VAL A 99 2.58 10.37 8.61
CA VAL A 99 2.17 10.88 7.30
C VAL A 99 1.95 12.39 7.26
N GLY A 100 2.32 13.12 8.33
CA GLY A 100 2.23 14.58 8.41
C GLY A 100 0.81 15.11 8.65
N LEU A 101 -0.10 14.28 9.19
CA LEU A 101 -1.44 14.70 9.62
C LEU A 101 -1.47 14.90 11.15
N ASN A 102 -2.41 15.72 11.62
CA ASN A 102 -2.63 15.91 13.05
C ASN A 102 -3.68 14.92 13.57
N PRO A 103 -3.34 14.00 14.49
CA PRO A 103 -4.29 13.02 15.04
C PRO A 103 -5.37 13.64 15.91
N GLU A 104 -5.15 14.84 16.45
CA GLU A 104 -6.12 15.56 17.28
C GLU A 104 -7.07 16.45 16.45
N ASP A 105 -6.87 16.54 15.13
CA ASP A 105 -7.75 17.30 14.25
C ASP A 105 -9.12 16.62 14.18
N LYS A 106 -10.16 17.37 14.58
CA LYS A 106 -11.57 16.92 14.54
C LYS A 106 -12.22 17.10 13.18
N LYS A 107 -11.48 17.66 12.20
CA LYS A 107 -12.00 17.89 10.84
C LYS A 107 -12.42 16.57 10.19
N ALA A 108 -13.65 16.54 9.71
CA ALA A 108 -14.21 15.39 9.03
C ALA A 108 -13.45 15.09 7.71
N VAL A 109 -13.15 13.82 7.42
CA VAL A 109 -12.36 13.39 6.25
C VAL A 109 -13.04 13.79 4.93
N GLY A 110 -14.37 13.94 4.91
CA GLY A 110 -15.09 14.49 3.76
C GLY A 110 -14.63 15.89 3.34
N LYS A 111 -14.03 16.67 4.26
CA LYS A 111 -13.47 18.02 4.01
C LYS A 111 -11.96 18.00 3.70
N TYR A 112 -11.33 16.82 3.63
CA TYR A 112 -9.90 16.69 3.31
C TYR A 112 -9.66 16.95 1.83
N SER A 113 -8.48 17.53 1.52
CA SER A 113 -7.97 17.55 0.14
C SER A 113 -7.67 16.13 -0.34
N LEU A 114 -7.49 15.96 -1.64
CA LEU A 114 -7.06 14.68 -2.21
C LEU A 114 -5.76 14.19 -1.53
N GLY A 115 -4.76 15.07 -1.43
CA GLY A 115 -3.48 14.73 -0.77
C GLY A 115 -3.62 14.37 0.71
N MET A 116 -4.51 15.04 1.46
CA MET A 116 -4.78 14.64 2.86
C MET A 116 -5.43 13.26 2.94
N ARG A 117 -6.35 12.93 2.04
CA ARG A 117 -6.94 11.58 1.98
C ARG A 117 -5.91 10.52 1.59
N GLN A 118 -5.02 10.86 0.67
CA GLN A 118 -3.93 9.97 0.27
C GLN A 118 -2.99 9.68 1.45
N ARG A 119 -2.56 10.73 2.17
CA ARG A 119 -1.77 10.59 3.40
C ARG A 119 -2.49 9.70 4.44
N LEU A 120 -3.78 9.87 4.63
CA LEU A 120 -4.55 9.04 5.54
C LEU A 120 -4.61 7.57 5.07
N GLY A 121 -4.67 7.31 3.76
CA GLY A 121 -4.55 5.97 3.18
C GLY A 121 -3.22 5.32 3.50
N ILE A 122 -2.12 6.07 3.39
CA ILE A 122 -0.80 5.58 3.80
C ILE A 122 -0.76 5.30 5.32
N ALA A 123 -1.32 6.20 6.15
CA ALA A 123 -1.43 5.97 7.59
C ALA A 123 -2.18 4.67 7.92
N GLN A 124 -3.30 4.42 7.23
CA GLN A 124 -4.07 3.17 7.36
C GLN A 124 -3.22 1.95 7.01
N ALA A 125 -2.48 2.01 5.90
CA ALA A 125 -1.65 0.89 5.46
C ALA A 125 -0.53 0.55 6.44
N ILE A 126 0.04 1.55 7.13
CA ILE A 126 1.20 1.36 8.03
C ILE A 126 0.85 1.21 9.52
N MET A 127 -0.39 1.50 9.95
CA MET A 127 -0.73 1.63 11.37
C MET A 127 -0.55 0.34 12.18
N GLU A 128 -0.72 -0.83 11.56
CA GLU A 128 -0.52 -2.14 12.19
C GLU A 128 0.92 -2.66 12.07
N ASN A 129 1.86 -1.81 11.63
CA ASN A 129 3.27 -2.15 11.42
C ASN A 129 3.48 -3.41 10.55
N PRO A 130 2.91 -3.47 9.34
CA PRO A 130 2.97 -4.67 8.50
C PRO A 130 4.39 -4.99 8.04
N ASP A 131 4.64 -6.25 7.67
CA ASP A 131 5.89 -6.69 7.06
C ASP A 131 5.93 -6.44 5.55
N ILE A 132 4.75 -6.40 4.94
CA ILE A 132 4.58 -6.20 3.49
C ILE A 132 3.63 -5.03 3.26
N LEU A 133 3.98 -4.15 2.32
CA LEU A 133 3.11 -3.09 1.82
C LEU A 133 2.82 -3.32 0.34
N VAL A 134 1.56 -3.21 -0.05
CA VAL A 134 1.10 -3.24 -1.44
C VAL A 134 0.42 -1.90 -1.75
N LEU A 135 1.05 -1.07 -2.57
CA LEU A 135 0.69 0.33 -2.75
C LEU A 135 0.42 0.65 -4.23
N ASP A 136 -0.83 0.86 -4.59
CA ASP A 136 -1.22 1.29 -5.94
C ASP A 136 -1.31 2.82 -5.97
N GLU A 137 -0.40 3.47 -6.72
CA GLU A 137 -0.28 4.92 -6.88
C GLU A 137 -0.24 5.70 -5.53
N PRO A 138 0.68 5.38 -4.59
CA PRO A 138 0.63 5.92 -3.23
C PRO A 138 0.82 7.43 -3.14
N PHE A 139 1.38 8.08 -4.17
CA PHE A 139 1.67 9.51 -4.15
C PHE A 139 0.67 10.35 -4.94
N ASN A 140 -0.37 9.74 -5.49
CA ASN A 140 -1.35 10.43 -6.30
C ASN A 140 -2.05 11.55 -5.51
N GLY A 141 -2.07 12.76 -6.09
CA GLY A 141 -2.69 13.95 -5.47
C GLY A 141 -1.90 14.61 -4.35
N LEU A 142 -0.65 14.16 -4.09
CA LEU A 142 0.28 14.86 -3.21
C LEU A 142 0.97 16.01 -3.95
N ASP A 143 1.29 17.08 -3.23
CA ASP A 143 2.20 18.12 -3.71
C ASP A 143 3.67 17.64 -3.64
N LYS A 144 4.59 18.41 -4.23
CA LYS A 144 6.02 18.06 -4.28
C LYS A 144 6.60 17.76 -2.89
N LYS A 145 6.24 18.56 -1.88
CA LYS A 145 6.68 18.36 -0.51
C LYS A 145 6.12 17.05 0.06
N GLY A 146 4.84 16.79 -0.16
CA GLY A 146 4.17 15.57 0.27
C GLY A 146 4.78 14.31 -0.35
N VAL A 147 5.11 14.36 -1.65
CA VAL A 147 5.81 13.26 -2.32
C VAL A 147 7.17 13.00 -1.65
N THR A 148 7.99 14.05 -1.44
CA THR A 148 9.30 13.89 -0.77
C THR A 148 9.18 13.28 0.62
N GLU A 149 8.22 13.76 1.43
CA GLU A 149 7.99 13.23 2.77
C GLU A 149 7.58 11.75 2.75
N MET A 150 6.69 11.37 1.82
CA MET A 150 6.23 9.98 1.73
C MET A 150 7.29 9.04 1.12
N ARG A 151 8.11 9.51 0.17
CA ARG A 151 9.29 8.76 -0.30
C ARG A 151 10.25 8.46 0.86
N SER A 152 10.56 9.47 1.68
CA SER A 152 11.41 9.28 2.87
C SER A 152 10.80 8.28 3.85
N LEU A 153 9.48 8.31 4.05
CA LEU A 153 8.78 7.35 4.91
C LEU A 153 8.92 5.91 4.37
N LEU A 154 8.74 5.69 3.06
CA LEU A 154 8.86 4.35 2.48
C LEU A 154 10.30 3.83 2.52
N LEU A 155 11.30 4.69 2.29
CA LEU A 155 12.72 4.33 2.45
C LEU A 155 13.04 3.94 3.89
N GLN A 156 12.58 4.72 4.88
CA GLN A 156 12.72 4.36 6.28
C GLN A 156 12.09 3.00 6.58
N MET A 157 10.90 2.71 6.08
CA MET A 157 10.24 1.42 6.28
C MET A 157 11.02 0.27 5.64
N LYS A 158 11.62 0.48 4.46
CA LYS A 158 12.55 -0.48 3.86
C LYS A 158 13.76 -0.73 4.78
N ASP A 159 14.37 0.32 5.32
CA ASP A 159 15.49 0.20 6.26
C ASP A 159 15.10 -0.53 7.56
N GLU A 160 13.83 -0.44 7.96
CA GLU A 160 13.22 -1.23 9.04
C GLU A 160 12.96 -2.70 8.63
N GLY A 161 13.35 -3.11 7.42
CA GLY A 161 13.21 -4.48 6.89
C GLY A 161 11.85 -4.80 6.26
N LYS A 162 11.01 -3.78 6.01
CA LYS A 162 9.71 -3.98 5.34
C LYS A 162 9.88 -4.22 3.86
N THR A 163 9.03 -5.04 3.29
CA THR A 163 8.95 -5.29 1.84
C THR A 163 7.84 -4.43 1.25
N ILE A 164 8.12 -3.73 0.17
CA ILE A 164 7.16 -2.83 -0.46
C ILE A 164 6.99 -3.20 -1.93
N ILE A 165 5.77 -3.42 -2.36
CA ILE A 165 5.41 -3.60 -3.77
C ILE A 165 4.56 -2.40 -4.15
N MET A 166 5.00 -1.60 -5.12
CA MET A 166 4.29 -0.40 -5.48
C MET A 166 4.12 -0.24 -6.98
N ALA A 167 3.02 0.38 -7.39
CA ALA A 167 2.86 0.90 -8.74
C ALA A 167 2.95 2.43 -8.71
N SER A 168 3.64 3.01 -9.69
CA SER A 168 3.68 4.45 -9.92
C SER A 168 3.81 4.75 -11.41
N HIS A 169 3.16 5.83 -11.86
CA HIS A 169 3.34 6.38 -13.19
C HIS A 169 4.52 7.37 -13.28
N SER A 170 5.10 7.73 -12.15
CA SER A 170 6.25 8.63 -12.07
C SER A 170 7.55 7.83 -12.16
N SER A 171 8.31 8.00 -13.23
CA SER A 171 9.64 7.40 -13.36
C SER A 171 10.57 7.82 -12.21
N GLU A 172 10.45 9.09 -11.76
CA GLU A 172 11.24 9.61 -10.65
C GLU A 172 10.96 8.84 -9.34
N ASP A 173 9.70 8.45 -9.06
CA ASP A 173 9.37 7.65 -7.88
C ASP A 173 10.01 6.27 -7.97
N ILE A 174 9.95 5.66 -9.14
CA ILE A 174 10.53 4.34 -9.40
C ILE A 174 12.05 4.38 -9.26
N ASP A 175 12.70 5.36 -9.88
CA ASP A 175 14.17 5.51 -9.86
C ASP A 175 14.72 5.78 -8.45
N ILE A 176 13.97 6.52 -7.62
CA ILE A 176 14.40 6.86 -6.26
C ILE A 176 14.15 5.71 -5.27
N LEU A 177 13.05 4.99 -5.42
CA LEU A 177 12.58 4.08 -4.38
C LEU A 177 12.87 2.61 -4.66
N CYS A 178 12.75 2.18 -5.93
CA CYS A 178 12.70 0.76 -6.23
C CYS A 178 14.10 0.14 -6.38
N ASP A 179 14.28 -1.02 -5.77
CA ASP A 179 15.48 -1.84 -5.94
C ASP A 179 15.38 -2.68 -7.22
N GLU A 180 14.17 -3.08 -7.57
CA GLU A 180 13.86 -3.88 -8.77
C GLU A 180 12.56 -3.39 -9.39
N VAL A 181 12.45 -3.49 -10.71
CA VAL A 181 11.30 -2.96 -11.46
C VAL A 181 10.82 -4.00 -12.45
N TYR A 182 9.53 -4.32 -12.39
CA TYR A 182 8.85 -5.22 -13.33
C TYR A 182 7.92 -4.42 -14.24
N GLU A 183 8.06 -4.59 -15.54
CA GLU A 183 7.17 -3.96 -16.51
C GLU A 183 6.03 -4.91 -16.91
N MET A 184 4.80 -4.44 -16.75
CA MET A 184 3.58 -5.16 -17.14
C MET A 184 2.98 -4.64 -18.43
N GLU A 185 2.70 -5.54 -19.37
CA GLU A 185 1.94 -5.26 -20.59
C GLU A 185 0.91 -6.36 -20.83
N ALA A 186 -0.34 -5.95 -21.07
CA ALA A 186 -1.47 -6.86 -21.36
C ALA A 186 -1.57 -8.07 -20.42
N GLY A 187 -1.28 -7.85 -19.12
CA GLY A 187 -1.35 -8.88 -18.06
C GLY A 187 -0.18 -9.85 -18.01
N LYS A 188 0.96 -9.51 -18.58
CA LYS A 188 2.21 -10.28 -18.54
C LYS A 188 3.35 -9.39 -18.03
N ILE A 189 4.36 -10.00 -17.40
CA ILE A 189 5.64 -9.35 -17.16
C ILE A 189 6.45 -9.45 -18.45
N VAL A 190 6.90 -8.30 -18.96
CA VAL A 190 7.66 -8.20 -20.23
C VAL A 190 9.11 -7.78 -20.02
N ARG A 191 9.44 -7.26 -18.82
CA ARG A 191 10.78 -6.83 -18.45
C ARG A 191 10.98 -6.92 -16.94
N GLU A 192 12.14 -7.38 -16.54
CA GLU A 192 12.73 -7.32 -15.18
C GLU A 192 13.85 -6.29 -15.14
#